data_a00845395f4a52528f25b9d7bb7aba02
#
_entry.id   a00845395f4a52528f25b9d7bb7aba02
#
_cell.length_a   1.000
_cell.length_b   1.000
_cell.length_c   1.000
_cell.angle_alpha   90.00
_cell.angle_beta   90.00
_cell.angle_gamma   90.00
#
_symmetry.space_group_name_H-M   'P 1'
#
loop_
_entity.id
_entity.type
_entity.pdbx_description
1 polymer ?
#
loop_
_entity_poly.entity_id
_entity_poly.type
_entity_poly.pdbx_seq_one_letter_code
_entity_poly.pdbx_strand_id
1 'polypeptide(L)'
;MSYSGFVRPDTGELAVFKPPWFDYKTTIDCVREFIRKNPLDKGRRFAMIMDNAPWHRKLFRLIEDEKRPEYADIREKVAFVRLPPYSPDLNPIEQVWRVTRRENTHNVFFENRASLEGAVDTAFLRWSEPNAQLRSLCSFKRKD
;
A
#
# COMPACT_ATOMS: atom_id res chain seq x y z
N MET A 1 -4.53 6.20 14.52
CA MET A 1 -4.91 5.06 13.66
C MET A 1 -4.12 5.17 12.36
N SER A 2 -3.20 4.26 12.16
CA SER A 2 -2.29 4.27 10.98
C SER A 2 -2.50 3.02 10.16
N TYR A 3 -2.72 3.19 8.85
CA TYR A 3 -2.88 2.09 7.91
C TYR A 3 -1.85 2.18 6.80
N SER A 4 -1.18 1.07 6.53
CA SER A 4 -0.29 0.91 5.37
C SER A 4 -0.90 -0.11 4.44
N GLY A 5 -1.21 0.27 3.22
CA GLY A 5 -1.91 -0.56 2.26
C GLY A 5 -1.11 -0.83 1.00
N PHE A 6 -1.30 -2.04 0.49
CA PHE A 6 -0.75 -2.50 -0.79
C PHE A 6 -1.92 -2.98 -1.65
N VAL A 7 -2.12 -2.38 -2.81
CA VAL A 7 -3.18 -2.79 -3.73
C VAL A 7 -2.57 -3.32 -5.02
N ARG A 8 -3.12 -4.43 -5.51
CA ARG A 8 -2.79 -4.97 -6.85
C ARG A 8 -3.80 -4.45 -7.85
N PRO A 9 -3.40 -3.56 -8.77
CA PRO A 9 -4.36 -2.97 -9.73
C PRO A 9 -5.01 -3.99 -10.67
N ASP A 10 -4.31 -5.07 -10.99
CA ASP A 10 -4.78 -6.11 -11.90
C ASP A 10 -5.89 -7.00 -11.33
N THR A 11 -5.90 -7.21 -10.03
CA THR A 11 -6.87 -8.06 -9.33
C THR A 11 -7.79 -7.28 -8.39
N GLY A 12 -7.37 -6.12 -7.93
CA GLY A 12 -8.03 -5.36 -6.88
C GLY A 12 -7.75 -5.85 -5.46
N GLU A 13 -6.89 -6.86 -5.29
CA GLU A 13 -6.55 -7.34 -3.95
C GLU A 13 -5.86 -6.26 -3.12
N LEU A 14 -6.34 -6.08 -1.90
CA LEU A 14 -5.82 -5.12 -0.94
C LEU A 14 -5.26 -5.85 0.28
N ALA A 15 -4.01 -5.56 0.64
CA ALA A 15 -3.39 -5.98 1.89
C ALA A 15 -3.15 -4.75 2.76
N VAL A 16 -3.59 -4.78 4.01
CA VAL A 16 -3.46 -3.65 4.93
C VAL A 16 -2.77 -4.08 6.21
N PHE A 17 -1.84 -3.25 6.65
CA PHE A 17 -1.13 -3.40 7.91
C PHE A 17 -1.37 -2.18 8.78
N LYS A 18 -1.27 -2.34 10.10
CA LYS A 18 -1.50 -1.28 11.07
C LYS A 18 -0.21 -0.99 11.85
N PRO A 19 0.74 -0.23 11.26
CA PRO A 19 1.93 0.15 12.03
C PRO A 19 1.54 1.13 13.16
N PRO A 20 2.30 1.14 14.26
CA PRO A 20 2.00 2.06 15.37
C PRO A 20 2.21 3.53 14.99
N TRP A 21 3.11 3.80 14.07
CA TRP A 21 3.37 5.12 13.48
C TRP A 21 3.99 4.94 12.11
N PHE A 22 4.15 6.05 11.35
CA PHE A 22 4.81 6.03 10.04
C PHE A 22 6.24 6.59 10.14
N ASP A 23 7.21 5.75 9.88
CA ASP A 23 8.58 6.13 9.58
C ASP A 23 9.17 5.12 8.57
N TYR A 24 10.45 5.29 8.22
CA TYR A 24 11.07 4.37 7.26
C TYR A 24 11.17 2.94 7.81
N LYS A 25 11.35 2.78 9.11
CA LYS A 25 11.49 1.45 9.74
C LYS A 25 10.17 0.68 9.72
N THR A 26 9.08 1.32 10.12
CA THR A 26 7.75 0.69 10.09
C THR A 26 7.32 0.39 8.67
N THR A 27 7.68 1.23 7.70
CA THR A 27 7.42 0.98 6.29
C THR A 27 8.21 -0.23 5.77
N ILE A 28 9.48 -0.36 6.15
CA ILE A 28 10.28 -1.54 5.83
C ILE A 28 9.65 -2.81 6.41
N ASP A 29 9.19 -2.75 7.66
CA ASP A 29 8.51 -3.89 8.30
C ASP A 29 7.24 -4.28 7.54
N CYS A 30 6.45 -3.32 7.10
CA CYS A 30 5.25 -3.57 6.29
C CYS A 30 5.60 -4.21 4.94
N VAL A 31 6.65 -3.73 4.27
CA VAL A 31 7.13 -4.30 3.00
C VAL A 31 7.58 -5.75 3.20
N ARG A 32 8.35 -6.03 4.24
CA ARG A 32 8.80 -7.39 4.56
C ARG A 32 7.62 -8.32 4.84
N GLU A 33 6.64 -7.86 5.60
CA GLU A 33 5.46 -8.65 5.91
C GLU A 33 4.64 -8.92 4.65
N PHE A 34 4.50 -7.94 3.77
CA PHE A 34 3.85 -8.12 2.48
C PHE A 34 4.55 -9.18 1.62
N ILE A 35 5.87 -9.12 1.53
CA ILE A 35 6.67 -10.09 0.77
C ILE A 35 6.50 -11.49 1.37
N ARG A 36 6.51 -11.62 2.69
CA ARG A 36 6.35 -12.90 3.39
C ARG A 36 5.00 -13.55 3.09
N LYS A 37 3.94 -12.73 3.06
CA LYS A 37 2.57 -13.20 2.80
C LYS A 37 2.28 -13.46 1.33
N ASN A 38 3.10 -12.94 0.44
CA ASN A 38 2.91 -13.05 -1.01
C ASN A 38 4.20 -13.57 -1.68
N PRO A 39 4.53 -14.86 -1.46
CA PRO A 39 5.76 -15.42 -2.01
C PRO A 39 5.77 -15.34 -3.53
N LEU A 40 6.93 -15.04 -4.08
CA LEU A 40 7.17 -14.94 -5.52
C LEU A 40 7.94 -16.16 -6.01
N ASP A 41 7.67 -16.55 -7.25
CA ASP A 41 8.49 -17.51 -7.96
C ASP A 41 9.91 -16.96 -8.17
N LYS A 42 10.88 -17.86 -8.29
CA LYS A 42 12.27 -17.49 -8.48
C LYS A 42 12.44 -16.60 -9.70
N GLY A 43 13.18 -15.51 -9.54
CA GLY A 43 13.47 -14.55 -10.59
C GLY A 43 12.38 -13.49 -10.81
N ARG A 44 11.27 -13.56 -10.09
CA ARG A 44 10.21 -12.53 -10.14
C ARG A 44 10.38 -11.50 -9.04
N ARG A 45 9.94 -10.28 -9.32
CA ARG A 45 10.00 -9.15 -8.38
C ARG A 45 8.67 -8.39 -8.40
N PHE A 46 8.34 -7.77 -7.27
CA PHE A 46 7.27 -6.79 -7.21
C PHE A 46 7.75 -5.44 -7.73
N ALA A 47 6.94 -4.79 -8.54
CA ALA A 47 7.10 -3.36 -8.81
C ALA A 47 6.16 -2.63 -7.85
N MET A 48 6.73 -1.95 -6.84
CA MET A 48 5.94 -1.21 -5.85
C MET A 48 5.95 0.28 -6.20
N ILE A 49 4.77 0.81 -6.49
CA ILE A 49 4.58 2.23 -6.75
C ILE A 49 4.39 2.93 -5.41
N MET A 50 5.24 3.91 -5.12
CA MET A 50 5.20 4.64 -3.85
C MET A 50 5.28 6.14 -4.10
N ASP A 51 4.62 6.90 -3.25
CA ASP A 51 4.70 8.35 -3.29
C ASP A 51 6.06 8.86 -2.79
N ASN A 52 6.23 10.18 -2.81
CA ASN A 52 7.49 10.82 -2.47
C ASN A 52 7.55 11.33 -1.03
N ALA A 53 6.87 10.66 -0.08
CA ALA A 53 6.94 11.00 1.33
C ALA A 53 8.40 10.94 1.84
N PRO A 54 8.78 11.79 2.82
CA PRO A 54 10.16 11.82 3.32
C PRO A 54 10.67 10.47 3.81
N TRP A 55 9.83 9.70 4.50
CA TRP A 55 10.21 8.37 4.98
C TRP A 55 10.34 7.35 3.82
N HIS A 56 9.61 7.52 2.72
CA HIS A 56 9.79 6.70 1.53
C HIS A 56 11.11 7.03 0.83
N ARG A 57 11.48 8.30 0.73
CA ARG A 57 12.77 8.70 0.15
C ARG A 57 13.95 8.12 0.92
N LYS A 58 13.87 8.13 2.24
CA LYS A 58 14.89 7.50 3.10
C LYS A 58 14.95 5.99 2.88
N LEU A 59 13.80 5.34 2.80
CA LEU A 59 13.68 3.92 2.52
C LEU A 59 14.33 3.55 1.18
N PHE A 60 14.04 4.28 0.12
CA PHE A 60 14.64 4.04 -1.20
C PHE A 60 16.16 4.12 -1.15
N ARG A 61 16.68 5.16 -0.54
CA ARG A 61 18.13 5.36 -0.41
C ARG A 61 18.80 4.21 0.33
N LEU A 62 18.21 3.71 1.40
CA LEU A 62 18.75 2.62 2.19
C LEU A 62 18.68 1.28 1.45
N ILE A 63 17.55 0.97 0.85
CA ILE A 63 17.34 -0.33 0.19
C ILE A 63 18.12 -0.42 -1.12
N GLU A 64 18.20 0.66 -1.89
CA GLU A 64 18.92 0.71 -3.15
C GLU A 64 20.45 0.73 -2.98
N ASP A 65 20.93 0.97 -1.76
CA ASP A 65 22.36 0.94 -1.46
C ASP A 65 22.87 -0.52 -1.33
N GLU A 66 23.55 -0.99 -2.37
CA GLU A 66 24.09 -2.34 -2.43
C GLU A 66 25.15 -2.66 -1.34
N LYS A 67 25.69 -1.62 -0.69
CA LYS A 67 26.63 -1.77 0.43
C LYS A 67 25.93 -2.10 1.74
N ARG A 68 24.59 -2.22 1.75
CA ARG A 68 23.80 -2.54 2.91
C ARG A 68 23.20 -3.94 2.77
N PRO A 69 23.90 -4.98 3.25
CA PRO A 69 23.43 -6.36 3.11
C PRO A 69 22.17 -6.67 3.93
N GLU A 70 21.88 -5.87 4.96
CA GLU A 70 20.69 -6.04 5.80
C GLU A 70 19.37 -5.83 5.04
N TYR A 71 19.40 -5.19 3.87
CA TYR A 71 18.24 -4.96 3.02
C TYR A 71 18.24 -5.78 1.72
N ALA A 72 19.19 -6.72 1.60
CA ALA A 72 19.31 -7.54 0.39
C ALA A 72 18.04 -8.36 0.10
N ASP A 73 17.36 -8.81 1.14
CA ASP A 73 16.10 -9.56 1.04
C ASP A 73 15.02 -8.77 0.30
N ILE A 74 14.88 -7.48 0.60
CA ILE A 74 13.91 -6.61 -0.07
C ILE A 74 14.39 -6.27 -1.48
N ARG A 75 15.66 -5.94 -1.62
CA ARG A 75 16.26 -5.55 -2.91
C ARG A 75 16.08 -6.63 -3.97
N GLU A 76 16.16 -7.89 -3.58
CA GLU A 76 15.96 -9.03 -4.48
C GLU A 76 14.49 -9.20 -4.92
N LYS A 77 13.54 -8.76 -4.09
CA LYS A 77 12.12 -9.03 -4.29
C LYS A 77 11.33 -7.83 -4.77
N VAL A 78 11.85 -6.62 -4.65
CA VAL A 78 11.12 -5.39 -4.92
C VAL A 78 11.93 -4.43 -5.76
N ALA A 79 11.29 -3.92 -6.81
CA ALA A 79 11.73 -2.72 -7.52
C ALA A 79 10.78 -1.58 -7.16
N PHE A 80 11.29 -0.49 -6.59
CA PHE A 80 10.47 0.66 -6.24
C PHE A 80 10.30 1.58 -7.45
N VAL A 81 9.05 1.96 -7.72
CA VAL A 81 8.68 2.94 -8.74
C VAL A 81 8.24 4.20 -8.01
N ARG A 82 9.01 5.27 -8.18
CA ARG A 82 8.75 6.55 -7.51
C ARG A 82 7.79 7.39 -8.35
N LEU A 83 6.75 7.90 -7.71
CA LEU A 83 5.85 8.85 -8.36
C LEU A 83 6.49 10.23 -8.45
N PRO A 84 6.17 11.01 -9.51
CA PRO A 84 6.56 12.42 -9.56
C PRO A 84 5.99 13.17 -8.34
N PRO A 85 6.65 14.26 -7.89
CA PRO A 85 6.10 15.12 -6.84
C PRO A 85 4.69 15.63 -7.20
N TYR A 86 3.84 15.76 -6.18
CA TYR A 86 2.47 16.31 -6.32
C TYR A 86 1.58 15.54 -7.30
N SER A 87 1.73 14.21 -7.37
CA SER A 87 0.96 13.37 -8.29
C SER A 87 0.18 12.26 -7.57
N PRO A 88 -0.65 12.57 -6.55
CA PRO A 88 -1.37 11.55 -5.79
C PRO A 88 -2.35 10.76 -6.66
N ASP A 89 -2.90 11.38 -7.71
CA ASP A 89 -3.86 10.73 -8.62
C ASP A 89 -3.23 9.59 -9.43
N LEU A 90 -1.91 9.54 -9.52
CA LEU A 90 -1.18 8.45 -10.18
C LEU A 90 -0.95 7.24 -9.27
N ASN A 91 -1.27 7.36 -7.97
CA ASN A 91 -1.08 6.29 -7.01
C ASN A 91 -2.40 5.56 -6.75
N PRO A 92 -2.58 4.31 -7.22
CA PRO A 92 -3.83 3.57 -7.04
C PRO A 92 -4.31 3.47 -5.59
N ILE A 93 -3.39 3.37 -4.62
CA ILE A 93 -3.75 3.27 -3.21
C ILE A 93 -4.51 4.52 -2.70
N GLU A 94 -4.23 5.69 -3.25
CA GLU A 94 -4.94 6.91 -2.89
C GLU A 94 -6.42 6.85 -3.29
N GLN A 95 -6.74 6.19 -4.39
CA GLN A 95 -8.12 5.96 -4.80
C GLN A 95 -8.84 5.03 -3.81
N VAL A 96 -8.13 4.02 -3.31
CA VAL A 96 -8.66 3.09 -2.30
C VAL A 96 -9.00 3.85 -1.02
N TRP A 97 -8.09 4.70 -0.53
CA TRP A 97 -8.34 5.52 0.67
C TRP A 97 -9.53 6.46 0.47
N ARG A 98 -9.66 7.05 -0.71
CA ARG A 98 -10.76 7.96 -1.04
C ARG A 98 -12.11 7.25 -1.00
N VAL A 99 -12.21 6.06 -1.60
CA VAL A 99 -13.42 5.23 -1.57
C VAL A 99 -13.74 4.76 -0.15
N THR A 100 -12.73 4.36 0.60
CA THR A 100 -12.90 3.93 2.00
C THR A 100 -13.56 5.04 2.83
N ARG A 101 -13.06 6.27 2.70
CA ARG A 101 -13.64 7.41 3.41
C ARG A 101 -15.08 7.67 2.97
N ARG A 102 -15.33 7.68 1.67
CA ARG A 102 -16.65 7.97 1.12
C ARG A 102 -17.71 6.96 1.55
N GLU A 103 -17.40 5.68 1.51
CA GLU A 103 -18.37 4.61 1.76
C GLU A 103 -18.54 4.28 3.24
N ASN A 104 -17.51 4.46 4.05
CA ASN A 104 -17.50 3.90 5.41
C ASN A 104 -17.44 4.94 6.52
N THR A 105 -16.90 6.13 6.26
CA THR A 105 -16.65 7.11 7.32
C THR A 105 -17.28 8.48 7.08
N HIS A 106 -17.52 8.85 5.83
CA HIS A 106 -18.11 10.15 5.48
C HIS A 106 -19.57 10.23 5.91
N ASN A 107 -19.92 11.28 6.67
CA ASN A 107 -21.28 11.51 7.20
C ASN A 107 -21.82 10.36 8.07
N VAL A 108 -20.98 9.52 8.65
CA VAL A 108 -21.38 8.46 9.57
C VAL A 108 -20.90 8.83 10.98
N PHE A 109 -21.81 8.76 11.95
CA PHE A 109 -21.49 8.95 13.34
C PHE A 109 -20.96 7.64 13.96
N PHE A 110 -19.86 7.75 14.70
CA PHE A 110 -19.30 6.63 15.45
C PHE A 110 -19.20 7.03 16.92
N GLU A 111 -19.66 6.18 17.83
CA GLU A 111 -19.63 6.44 19.27
C GLU A 111 -18.21 6.54 19.82
N ASN A 112 -17.29 5.81 19.23
CA ASN A 112 -15.90 5.77 19.67
C ASN A 112 -14.97 5.37 18.53
N ARG A 113 -13.66 5.47 18.79
CA ARG A 113 -12.62 5.12 17.82
C ARG A 113 -12.65 3.64 17.45
N ALA A 114 -12.96 2.76 18.41
CA ALA A 114 -13.01 1.32 18.14
C ALA A 114 -14.10 0.97 17.12
N SER A 115 -15.26 1.62 17.19
CA SER A 115 -16.34 1.44 16.22
C SER A 115 -15.93 1.92 14.82
N LEU A 116 -15.22 3.04 14.74
CA LEU A 116 -14.67 3.57 13.48
C LEU A 116 -13.66 2.59 12.89
N GLU A 117 -12.70 2.13 13.68
CA GLU A 117 -11.70 1.17 13.22
C GLU A 117 -12.34 -0.14 12.76
N GLY A 118 -13.34 -0.64 13.49
CA GLY A 118 -14.07 -1.85 13.11
C GLY A 118 -14.74 -1.74 11.76
N ALA A 119 -15.37 -0.61 11.46
CA ALA A 119 -16.00 -0.36 10.17
C ALA A 119 -14.97 -0.33 9.02
N VAL A 120 -13.85 0.35 9.24
CA VAL A 120 -12.78 0.44 8.25
C VAL A 120 -12.10 -0.91 8.05
N ASP A 121 -11.81 -1.64 9.11
CA ASP A 121 -11.21 -2.99 9.04
C ASP A 121 -12.11 -3.98 8.28
N THR A 122 -13.41 -3.90 8.50
CA THR A 122 -14.37 -4.75 7.79
C THR A 122 -14.35 -4.46 6.29
N ALA A 123 -14.29 -3.18 5.91
CA ALA A 123 -14.18 -2.80 4.51
C ALA A 123 -12.91 -3.35 3.87
N PHE A 124 -11.76 -3.23 4.55
CA PHE A 124 -10.49 -3.73 4.04
C PHE A 124 -10.50 -5.26 3.90
N LEU A 125 -11.14 -5.95 4.81
CA LEU A 125 -11.25 -7.41 4.76
C LEU A 125 -12.04 -7.88 3.54
N ARG A 126 -13.10 -7.18 3.17
CA ARG A 126 -13.86 -7.48 1.95
C ARG A 126 -13.01 -7.38 0.68
N TRP A 127 -12.01 -6.52 0.68
CA TRP A 127 -11.15 -6.29 -0.48
C TRP A 127 -9.84 -7.09 -0.44
N SER A 128 -9.65 -7.95 0.56
CA SER A 128 -8.43 -8.76 0.70
C SER A 128 -8.28 -9.86 -0.35
N GLU A 129 -9.37 -10.19 -1.04
CA GLU A 129 -9.38 -11.13 -2.15
C GLU A 129 -9.58 -10.39 -3.48
N PRO A 130 -9.33 -11.03 -4.63
CA PRO A 130 -9.59 -10.41 -5.93
C PRO A 130 -11.00 -9.87 -6.01
N ASN A 131 -11.16 -8.61 -6.41
CA ASN A 131 -12.48 -7.98 -6.48
C ASN A 131 -12.55 -6.97 -7.61
N ALA A 132 -13.72 -6.91 -8.24
CA ALA A 132 -13.98 -6.04 -9.39
C ALA A 132 -14.01 -4.56 -9.00
N GLN A 133 -14.42 -4.23 -7.77
CA GLN A 133 -14.55 -2.85 -7.32
C GLN A 133 -13.20 -2.14 -7.33
N LEU A 134 -12.20 -2.68 -6.64
CA LEU A 134 -10.87 -2.05 -6.59
C LEU A 134 -10.12 -2.23 -7.90
N ARG A 135 -10.30 -3.35 -8.60
CA ARG A 135 -9.70 -3.55 -9.91
C ARG A 135 -10.15 -2.46 -10.89
N SER A 136 -11.43 -2.17 -10.95
CA SER A 136 -11.98 -1.10 -11.79
C SER A 136 -11.46 0.27 -11.37
N LEU A 137 -11.44 0.52 -10.06
CA LEU A 137 -11.00 1.79 -9.48
C LEU A 137 -9.54 2.10 -9.79
N CYS A 138 -8.67 1.08 -9.74
CA CYS A 138 -7.23 1.22 -9.92
C CYS A 138 -6.78 1.11 -11.37
N SER A 139 -7.67 0.82 -12.32
CA SER A 139 -7.30 0.73 -13.72
C SER A 139 -7.07 2.12 -14.29
N PHE A 140 -5.95 2.27 -14.99
CA PHE A 140 -5.69 3.49 -15.75
C PHE A 140 -6.53 3.47 -17.02
N LYS A 141 -7.52 4.39 -17.12
CA LYS A 141 -8.27 4.54 -18.36
C LYS A 141 -7.36 5.23 -19.38
N ARG A 142 -7.13 4.56 -20.51
CA ARG A 142 -6.52 5.23 -21.65
C ARG A 142 -7.45 6.34 -22.12
N LYS A 143 -6.91 7.53 -22.23
CA LYS A 143 -7.58 8.60 -22.97
C LYS A 143 -7.34 8.31 -24.45
N ASP A 144 -8.38 7.90 -25.10
CA ASP A 144 -8.37 7.79 -26.56
C ASP A 144 -8.36 9.19 -27.17
#